data_ec36aceaaeebe7efdbef0a568895c8e2
#
_entry.id   ec36aceaaeebe7efdbef0a568895c8e2
#
_cell.length_a   1.000
_cell.length_b   1.000
_cell.length_c   1.000
_cell.angle_alpha   90.00
_cell.angle_beta   90.00
_cell.angle_gamma   90.00
#
_symmetry.space_group_name_H-M   'P 1'
#
loop_
_entity.id
_entity.type
_entity.pdbx_description
1 polymer ?
#
loop_
_entity_poly.entity_id
_entity_poly.type
_entity_poly.pdbx_seq_one_letter_code
_entity_poly.pdbx_strand_id
1 'polypeptide(L)'
;MNEYYNDLKQDVHNVSYWFPKVADCGIKVPKTFVKEIPVELFGHLFIDHPEKDIDCIYNWVKNELIPSIPDELRGLIFIKNGAFSNKFDFSTCSIRCNPLEIARSIAEINYASLMFDTGGNTEIVIRERIPYDEQKTMTIYNGMPLRNEYRVFYDFDNRKALYVANYWDWNYCHDSISRNATDKLVYEKVYNELHAHYLFNHEKVLKLVEEHMQDVDLSGIWSVDILEDEQNDFWLIDMALGHRSAYWNPEKAGVQNG
;
A
#
# COMPACT_ATOMS: atom_id res chain seq x y z
N MET A 1 -6.44 7.74 25.36
CA MET A 1 -5.33 7.32 24.45
C MET A 1 -5.19 5.80 24.41
N ASN A 2 -5.07 5.09 25.51
CA ASN A 2 -4.89 3.63 25.51
C ASN A 2 -6.07 2.86 24.87
N GLU A 3 -7.31 3.28 25.11
CA GLU A 3 -8.50 2.66 24.51
C GLU A 3 -8.49 2.85 22.98
N TYR A 4 -8.32 4.08 22.52
CA TYR A 4 -8.22 4.39 21.08
C TYR A 4 -7.06 3.64 20.39
N TYR A 5 -5.90 3.56 21.04
CA TYR A 5 -4.77 2.77 20.54
C TYR A 5 -5.12 1.29 20.40
N ASN A 6 -5.80 0.71 21.38
CA ASN A 6 -6.21 -0.69 21.36
C ASN A 6 -7.26 -0.98 20.27
N ASP A 7 -8.17 -0.04 20.02
CA ASP A 7 -9.16 -0.15 18.95
C ASP A 7 -8.47 -0.17 17.57
N LEU A 8 -7.52 0.77 17.36
CA LEU A 8 -6.76 0.80 16.12
C LEU A 8 -5.91 -0.45 15.89
N LYS A 9 -5.42 -1.05 16.94
CA LYS A 9 -4.63 -2.29 16.89
C LYS A 9 -5.43 -3.49 16.38
N GLN A 10 -6.75 -3.46 16.55
CA GLN A 10 -7.67 -4.50 16.11
C GLN A 10 -8.26 -4.21 14.72
N ASP A 11 -7.85 -3.12 14.07
CA ASP A 11 -8.37 -2.76 12.76
C ASP A 11 -7.95 -3.81 11.71
N VAL A 12 -8.94 -4.35 11.02
CA VAL A 12 -8.74 -5.37 9.98
C VAL A 12 -7.92 -4.85 8.78
N HIS A 13 -7.80 -3.52 8.62
CA HIS A 13 -6.96 -2.92 7.57
C HIS A 13 -5.47 -2.98 7.89
N ASN A 14 -5.10 -3.29 9.13
CA ASN A 14 -3.71 -3.46 9.51
C ASN A 14 -3.07 -4.60 8.71
N VAL A 15 -1.85 -4.37 8.22
CA VAL A 15 -1.08 -5.41 7.51
C VAL A 15 -0.88 -6.64 8.39
N SER A 16 -0.69 -6.46 9.70
CA SER A 16 -0.58 -7.56 10.66
C SER A 16 -1.82 -8.47 10.72
N TYR A 17 -3.00 -7.97 10.34
CA TYR A 17 -4.24 -8.76 10.31
C TYR A 17 -4.36 -9.64 9.06
N TRP A 18 -4.19 -9.03 7.87
CA TRP A 18 -4.47 -9.74 6.61
C TRP A 18 -3.24 -10.40 5.98
N PHE A 19 -2.04 -9.80 6.12
CA PHE A 19 -0.85 -10.27 5.43
C PHE A 19 -0.44 -11.71 5.81
N PRO A 20 -0.45 -12.13 7.10
CA PRO A 20 -0.15 -13.53 7.45
C PRO A 20 -1.08 -14.55 6.81
N LYS A 21 -2.30 -14.15 6.46
CA LYS A 21 -3.30 -15.04 5.84
C LYS A 21 -3.06 -15.24 4.34
N VAL A 22 -2.35 -14.31 3.70
CA VAL A 22 -2.07 -14.35 2.24
C VAL A 22 -0.59 -14.57 1.91
N ALA A 23 0.29 -14.56 2.90
CA ALA A 23 1.73 -14.68 2.67
C ALA A 23 2.14 -15.93 1.88
N ASP A 24 1.40 -17.03 2.06
CA ASP A 24 1.62 -18.32 1.42
C ASP A 24 0.51 -18.70 0.42
N CYS A 25 -0.28 -17.73 -0.06
CA CYS A 25 -1.40 -18.01 -0.97
C CYS A 25 -0.99 -18.49 -2.37
N GLY A 26 0.31 -18.42 -2.72
CA GLY A 26 0.84 -18.83 -4.01
C GLY A 26 1.04 -17.68 -5.02
N ILE A 27 0.55 -16.47 -4.73
CA ILE A 27 0.96 -15.25 -5.45
C ILE A 27 2.22 -14.72 -4.78
N LYS A 28 3.19 -14.22 -5.54
CA LYS A 28 4.36 -13.55 -4.97
C LYS A 28 3.93 -12.40 -4.07
N VAL A 29 4.56 -12.28 -2.91
CA VAL A 29 4.39 -11.16 -1.99
C VAL A 29 5.75 -10.54 -1.67
N PRO A 30 5.87 -9.22 -1.46
CA PRO A 30 7.11 -8.62 -1.02
C PRO A 30 7.44 -9.10 0.39
N LYS A 31 8.72 -9.39 0.68
CA LYS A 31 9.18 -9.64 2.05
C LYS A 31 8.70 -8.50 2.93
N THR A 32 8.04 -8.83 4.01
CA THR A 32 7.33 -7.87 4.85
C THR A 32 7.71 -8.07 6.30
N PHE A 33 8.09 -6.98 6.96
CA PHE A 33 8.32 -6.90 8.40
C PHE A 33 7.35 -5.87 8.98
N VAL A 34 6.63 -6.25 10.03
CA VAL A 34 5.67 -5.39 10.73
C VAL A 34 6.16 -5.18 12.16
N LYS A 35 6.16 -3.94 12.61
CA LYS A 35 6.50 -3.56 13.98
C LYS A 35 5.43 -2.67 14.57
N GLU A 36 4.93 -3.07 15.73
CA GLU A 36 4.03 -2.25 16.52
C GLU A 36 4.75 -1.00 17.06
N ILE A 37 4.09 0.15 16.94
CA ILE A 37 4.56 1.42 17.50
C ILE A 37 4.21 1.42 18.99
N PRO A 38 5.16 1.66 19.91
CA PRO A 38 4.85 1.75 21.33
C PRO A 38 3.79 2.82 21.62
N VAL A 39 2.89 2.54 22.56
CA VAL A 39 1.79 3.46 22.92
C VAL A 39 2.31 4.83 23.39
N GLU A 40 3.47 4.85 24.02
CA GLU A 40 4.15 6.08 24.46
C GLU A 40 4.58 6.95 23.27
N LEU A 41 5.02 6.32 22.18
CA LEU A 41 5.42 7.00 20.96
C LEU A 41 4.22 7.40 20.10
N PHE A 42 3.13 6.63 20.18
CA PHE A 42 1.93 6.84 19.38
C PHE A 42 1.39 8.27 19.50
N GLY A 43 1.39 8.86 20.73
CA GLY A 43 0.96 10.23 20.95
C GLY A 43 1.78 11.28 20.21
N HIS A 44 3.08 11.03 20.00
CA HIS A 44 3.98 11.93 19.29
C HIS A 44 3.79 11.95 17.77
N LEU A 45 3.13 10.93 17.21
CA LEU A 45 2.87 10.83 15.77
C LEU A 45 1.63 11.64 15.31
N PHE A 46 0.79 12.11 16.26
CA PHE A 46 -0.48 12.77 15.98
C PHE A 46 -0.48 14.25 16.39
N ILE A 47 0.69 14.86 16.54
CA ILE A 47 0.83 16.27 16.89
C ILE A 47 0.94 17.10 15.60
N ASP A 48 0.37 18.31 15.61
CA ASP A 48 0.36 19.26 14.48
C ASP A 48 1.75 19.66 13.94
N HIS A 49 2.82 19.28 14.62
CA HIS A 49 4.20 19.58 14.27
C HIS A 49 5.11 18.38 14.52
N PRO A 50 5.14 17.38 13.64
CA PRO A 50 5.99 16.19 13.78
C PRO A 50 7.49 16.51 13.91
N GLU A 51 7.93 17.68 13.46
CA GLU A 51 9.32 18.13 13.59
C GLU A 51 9.78 18.32 15.06
N LYS A 52 8.85 18.57 16.00
CA LYS A 52 9.19 18.79 17.41
C LYS A 52 9.51 17.50 18.15
N ASP A 53 8.98 16.38 17.69
CA ASP A 53 9.10 15.09 18.35
C ASP A 53 9.92 14.07 17.57
N ILE A 54 10.58 14.53 16.49
CA ILE A 54 11.40 13.66 15.65
C ILE A 54 12.50 12.93 16.43
N ASP A 55 13.03 13.54 17.50
CA ASP A 55 14.06 12.94 18.34
C ASP A 55 13.55 11.70 19.10
N CYS A 56 12.30 11.71 19.55
CA CYS A 56 11.69 10.55 20.20
C CYS A 56 11.54 9.40 19.20
N ILE A 57 11.03 9.71 18.00
CA ILE A 57 10.86 8.75 16.91
C ILE A 57 12.24 8.21 16.49
N TYR A 58 13.22 9.09 16.29
CA TYR A 58 14.57 8.71 15.91
C TYR A 58 15.22 7.76 16.93
N ASN A 59 15.09 8.06 18.23
CA ASN A 59 15.67 7.24 19.28
C ASN A 59 15.06 5.85 19.32
N TRP A 60 13.75 5.75 19.20
CA TRP A 60 13.06 4.45 19.08
C TRP A 60 13.48 3.69 17.84
N VAL A 61 13.50 4.36 16.67
CA VAL A 61 13.93 3.74 15.41
C VAL A 61 15.35 3.20 15.52
N LYS A 62 16.27 3.98 16.05
CA LYS A 62 17.69 3.61 16.19
C LYS A 62 17.90 2.44 17.14
N ASN A 63 17.23 2.48 18.30
CA ASN A 63 17.54 1.57 19.40
C ASN A 63 16.67 0.30 19.40
N GLU A 64 15.48 0.34 18.78
CA GLU A 64 14.53 -0.78 18.83
C GLU A 64 14.09 -1.26 17.45
N LEU A 65 13.71 -0.35 16.54
CA LEU A 65 13.19 -0.75 15.24
C LEU A 65 14.32 -1.32 14.36
N ILE A 66 15.38 -0.56 14.10
CA ILE A 66 16.50 -0.99 13.24
C ILE A 66 17.11 -2.34 13.68
N PRO A 67 17.41 -2.56 14.98
CA PRO A 67 17.95 -3.85 15.39
C PRO A 67 17.01 -5.03 15.15
N SER A 68 15.70 -4.80 15.07
CA SER A 68 14.70 -5.85 14.85
C SER A 68 14.41 -6.12 13.36
N ILE A 69 14.85 -5.26 12.43
CA ILE A 69 14.66 -5.46 10.99
C ILE A 69 15.53 -6.61 10.49
N PRO A 70 14.97 -7.61 9.78
CA PRO A 70 15.72 -8.67 9.14
C PRO A 70 16.82 -8.14 8.19
N ASP A 71 17.95 -8.82 8.12
CA ASP A 71 19.10 -8.38 7.33
C ASP A 71 18.77 -8.18 5.83
N GLU A 72 17.90 -9.00 5.29
CA GLU A 72 17.45 -8.92 3.90
C GLU A 72 16.62 -7.67 3.59
N LEU A 73 16.13 -6.95 4.61
CA LEU A 73 15.41 -5.68 4.50
C LEU A 73 16.25 -4.46 4.89
N ARG A 74 17.59 -4.59 4.95
CA ARG A 74 18.49 -3.48 5.33
C ARG A 74 19.04 -2.68 4.15
N GLY A 75 18.43 -2.80 2.97
CA GLY A 75 18.81 -2.07 1.76
C GLY A 75 17.90 -0.88 1.44
N LEU A 76 17.48 -0.81 0.18
CA LEU A 76 16.35 0.02 -0.24
C LEU A 76 15.07 -0.69 0.15
N ILE A 77 14.19 0.03 0.84
CA ILE A 77 12.94 -0.50 1.37
C ILE A 77 11.76 0.34 0.90
N PHE A 78 10.59 -0.27 0.95
CA PHE A 78 9.31 0.42 0.92
C PHE A 78 8.74 0.45 2.33
N ILE A 79 8.40 1.64 2.83
CA ILE A 79 7.83 1.85 4.18
C ILE A 79 6.42 2.42 4.07
N LYS A 80 5.51 1.93 4.91
CA LYS A 80 4.15 2.44 5.09
C LYS A 80 3.70 2.24 6.53
N ASN A 81 2.57 2.82 6.93
CA ASN A 81 1.88 2.32 8.12
C ASN A 81 0.94 1.15 7.76
N GLY A 82 0.27 0.56 8.73
CA GLY A 82 -0.56 -0.62 8.49
C GLY A 82 -1.66 -0.46 7.45
N ALA A 83 -2.23 0.74 7.32
CA ALA A 83 -3.38 1.00 6.45
C ALA A 83 -3.10 1.99 5.30
N PHE A 84 -2.00 2.77 5.37
CA PHE A 84 -1.76 3.88 4.46
C PHE A 84 -0.30 3.94 4.00
N SER A 85 -0.11 4.22 2.71
CA SER A 85 1.18 4.58 2.13
C SER A 85 1.10 6.00 1.56
N ASN A 86 2.08 6.85 1.87
CA ASN A 86 2.13 8.23 1.36
C ASN A 86 2.62 8.25 -0.10
N LYS A 87 1.94 7.51 -0.98
CA LYS A 87 2.33 7.39 -2.40
C LYS A 87 2.29 8.70 -3.17
N PHE A 88 1.55 9.70 -2.67
CA PHE A 88 1.49 11.05 -3.26
C PHE A 88 2.74 11.88 -2.99
N ASP A 89 3.59 11.44 -2.08
CA ASP A 89 4.99 11.85 -1.93
C ASP A 89 5.86 10.59 -1.74
N PHE A 90 6.14 9.91 -2.85
CA PHE A 90 6.76 8.60 -2.86
C PHE A 90 8.17 8.59 -2.28
N SER A 91 8.84 9.75 -2.25
CA SER A 91 10.16 9.90 -1.63
C SER A 91 10.14 9.57 -0.13
N THR A 92 8.97 9.67 0.52
CA THR A 92 8.79 9.28 1.93
C THR A 92 8.57 7.78 2.13
N CYS A 93 8.24 7.05 1.07
CA CYS A 93 7.94 5.60 1.13
C CYS A 93 9.07 4.73 0.64
N SER A 94 9.85 5.19 -0.35
CA SER A 94 10.97 4.46 -0.95
C SER A 94 12.29 5.05 -0.49
N ILE A 95 12.87 4.46 0.55
CA ILE A 95 14.00 5.04 1.31
C ILE A 95 15.10 4.01 1.56
N ARG A 96 16.24 4.48 2.04
CA ARG A 96 17.27 3.60 2.59
C ARG A 96 16.94 3.21 4.02
N CYS A 97 17.26 1.98 4.39
CA CYS A 97 17.10 1.49 5.76
C CYS A 97 18.15 2.12 6.68
N ASN A 98 17.95 3.38 7.07
CA ASN A 98 18.75 4.06 8.09
C ASN A 98 17.87 4.82 9.08
N PRO A 99 18.35 5.05 10.31
CA PRO A 99 17.51 5.60 11.38
C PRO A 99 16.88 6.94 11.06
N LEU A 100 17.58 7.84 10.37
CA LEU A 100 17.08 9.18 10.11
C LEU A 100 16.00 9.20 9.03
N GLU A 101 16.24 8.47 7.93
CA GLU A 101 15.24 8.38 6.85
C GLU A 101 13.97 7.67 7.35
N ILE A 102 14.10 6.57 8.08
CA ILE A 102 12.95 5.85 8.65
C ILE A 102 12.17 6.75 9.63
N ALA A 103 12.85 7.47 10.53
CA ALA A 103 12.16 8.33 11.50
C ALA A 103 11.37 9.45 10.81
N ARG A 104 11.95 10.08 9.79
CA ARG A 104 11.27 11.09 8.98
C ARG A 104 10.08 10.49 8.23
N SER A 105 10.26 9.35 7.59
CA SER A 105 9.17 8.68 6.87
C SER A 105 8.02 8.30 7.80
N ILE A 106 8.29 7.81 9.00
CA ILE A 106 7.25 7.49 9.99
C ILE A 106 6.44 8.75 10.34
N ALA A 107 7.11 9.88 10.61
CA ALA A 107 6.44 11.13 10.92
C ALA A 107 5.58 11.62 9.73
N GLU A 108 6.14 11.67 8.54
CA GLU A 108 5.48 12.12 7.32
C GLU A 108 4.28 11.25 6.93
N ILE A 109 4.44 9.92 6.96
CA ILE A 109 3.39 8.97 6.60
C ILE A 109 2.21 9.07 7.58
N ASN A 110 2.47 9.16 8.88
CA ASN A 110 1.39 9.28 9.86
C ASN A 110 0.70 10.64 9.79
N TYR A 111 1.44 11.72 9.57
CA TYR A 111 0.85 13.04 9.33
C TYR A 111 -0.03 13.03 8.07
N ALA A 112 0.46 12.50 6.95
CA ALA A 112 -0.31 12.39 5.72
C ALA A 112 -1.56 11.50 5.90
N SER A 113 -1.44 10.40 6.65
CA SER A 113 -2.56 9.51 6.98
C SER A 113 -3.73 10.26 7.66
N LEU A 114 -3.41 11.17 8.60
CA LEU A 114 -4.42 12.03 9.22
C LEU A 114 -5.02 13.03 8.24
N MET A 115 -4.20 13.65 7.39
CA MET A 115 -4.65 14.64 6.41
C MET A 115 -5.55 14.02 5.32
N PHE A 116 -5.37 12.74 5.01
CA PHE A 116 -6.22 11.99 4.07
C PHE A 116 -7.39 11.25 4.73
N ASP A 117 -7.67 11.54 6.00
CA ASP A 117 -8.77 10.95 6.78
C ASP A 117 -8.73 9.40 6.82
N THR A 118 -7.52 8.83 6.74
CA THR A 118 -7.34 7.38 6.90
C THR A 118 -7.14 6.97 8.37
N GLY A 119 -7.07 7.95 9.25
CA GLY A 119 -6.96 7.75 10.70
C GLY A 119 -5.54 7.42 11.17
N GLY A 120 -5.43 7.22 12.49
CA GLY A 120 -4.20 6.76 13.10
C GLY A 120 -3.93 5.28 12.83
N ASN A 121 -2.68 4.87 13.00
CA ASN A 121 -2.28 3.48 12.84
C ASN A 121 -1.21 3.11 13.87
N THR A 122 -1.25 1.87 14.35
CA THR A 122 -0.39 1.40 15.45
C THR A 122 0.79 0.57 14.98
N GLU A 123 1.01 0.46 13.68
CA GLU A 123 2.11 -0.33 13.15
C GLU A 123 2.87 0.36 12.02
N ILE A 124 4.15 0.04 11.94
CA ILE A 124 5.01 0.38 10.80
C ILE A 124 5.31 -0.90 10.04
N VAL A 125 5.18 -0.80 8.73
CA VAL A 125 5.40 -1.89 7.78
C VAL A 125 6.61 -1.55 6.92
N ILE A 126 7.60 -2.42 6.95
CA ILE A 126 8.81 -2.34 6.13
C ILE A 126 8.78 -3.51 5.15
N ARG A 127 8.90 -3.21 3.88
CA ARG A 127 8.87 -4.19 2.80
C ARG A 127 10.09 -4.10 1.91
N GLU A 128 10.44 -5.20 1.28
CA GLU A 128 11.35 -5.13 0.16
C GLU A 128 10.76 -4.24 -0.93
N ARG A 129 11.61 -3.43 -1.52
CA ARG A 129 11.23 -2.65 -2.69
C ARG A 129 11.26 -3.58 -3.92
N ILE A 130 10.11 -3.83 -4.53
CA ILE A 130 10.02 -4.59 -5.78
C ILE A 130 10.83 -3.85 -6.84
N PRO A 131 11.87 -4.46 -7.41
CA PRO A 131 12.77 -3.79 -8.34
C PRO A 131 12.06 -3.39 -9.64
N TYR A 132 12.58 -2.34 -10.27
CA TYR A 132 12.19 -1.89 -11.59
C TYR A 132 13.36 -1.20 -12.27
N ASP A 133 13.34 -1.06 -13.59
CA ASP A 133 14.35 -0.32 -14.37
C ASP A 133 14.14 1.19 -14.21
N GLU A 134 14.90 1.80 -13.30
CA GLU A 134 14.82 3.25 -13.01
C GLU A 134 15.14 4.15 -14.22
N GLN A 135 15.79 3.60 -15.26
CA GLN A 135 16.10 4.37 -16.47
C GLN A 135 14.95 4.37 -17.49
N LYS A 136 14.11 3.37 -17.45
CA LYS A 136 12.98 3.20 -18.39
C LYS A 136 11.64 3.59 -17.80
N THR A 137 11.45 3.29 -16.51
CA THR A 137 10.16 3.52 -15.86
C THR A 137 9.97 4.99 -15.53
N MET A 138 8.92 5.58 -16.07
CA MET A 138 8.54 6.96 -15.76
C MET A 138 7.94 7.04 -14.36
N THR A 139 8.17 8.17 -13.69
CA THR A 139 7.73 8.38 -12.30
C THR A 139 6.89 9.63 -12.15
N ILE A 140 5.95 9.60 -11.21
CA ILE A 140 5.13 10.73 -10.71
C ILE A 140 5.25 10.83 -9.20
N TYR A 141 4.63 11.81 -8.57
CA TYR A 141 4.55 11.93 -7.11
C TYR A 141 5.90 11.77 -6.39
N ASN A 142 6.92 12.50 -6.85
CA ASN A 142 8.27 12.48 -6.27
C ASN A 142 8.92 11.08 -6.30
N GLY A 143 8.76 10.35 -7.39
CA GLY A 143 9.49 9.11 -7.63
C GLY A 143 8.63 7.84 -7.67
N MET A 144 7.31 7.92 -7.57
CA MET A 144 6.43 6.75 -7.71
C MET A 144 6.49 6.22 -9.15
N PRO A 145 6.96 4.97 -9.35
CA PRO A 145 7.03 4.38 -10.68
C PRO A 145 5.64 4.09 -11.23
N LEU A 146 5.39 4.50 -12.47
CA LEU A 146 4.18 4.14 -13.21
C LEU A 146 4.36 2.73 -13.76
N ARG A 147 3.76 1.75 -13.10
CA ARG A 147 3.83 0.32 -13.41
C ARG A 147 2.44 -0.25 -13.59
N ASN A 148 2.34 -1.41 -14.21
CA ASN A 148 1.05 -2.07 -14.39
C ASN A 148 0.53 -2.58 -13.05
N GLU A 149 -0.53 -1.96 -12.58
CA GLU A 149 -1.21 -2.30 -11.33
C GLU A 149 -2.69 -2.59 -11.61
N TYR A 150 -3.20 -3.61 -10.95
CA TYR A 150 -4.56 -4.11 -11.08
C TYR A 150 -5.19 -4.17 -9.70
N ARG A 151 -6.43 -3.69 -9.56
CA ARG A 151 -7.20 -3.84 -8.33
C ARG A 151 -8.32 -4.83 -8.56
N VAL A 152 -8.20 -6.02 -7.99
CA VAL A 152 -9.20 -7.06 -8.05
C VAL A 152 -10.10 -6.98 -6.82
N PHE A 153 -11.40 -6.95 -7.02
CA PHE A 153 -12.35 -7.10 -5.92
C PHE A 153 -12.73 -8.56 -5.78
N TYR A 154 -12.49 -9.11 -4.59
CA TYR A 154 -12.68 -10.52 -4.28
C TYR A 154 -13.65 -10.69 -3.11
N ASP A 155 -14.62 -11.58 -3.27
CA ASP A 155 -15.59 -11.96 -2.24
C ASP A 155 -15.12 -13.26 -1.57
N PHE A 156 -14.60 -13.13 -0.35
CA PHE A 156 -14.09 -14.26 0.43
C PHE A 156 -15.20 -15.17 0.96
N ASP A 157 -16.41 -14.64 1.16
CA ASP A 157 -17.55 -15.44 1.63
C ASP A 157 -18.04 -16.38 0.53
N ASN A 158 -18.05 -15.92 -0.71
CA ASN A 158 -18.45 -16.69 -1.89
C ASN A 158 -17.25 -17.27 -2.69
N ARG A 159 -16.00 -17.02 -2.25
CA ARG A 159 -14.75 -17.48 -2.87
C ARG A 159 -14.68 -17.17 -4.36
N LYS A 160 -14.94 -15.91 -4.70
CA LYS A 160 -15.09 -15.49 -6.09
C LYS A 160 -14.46 -14.11 -6.34
N ALA A 161 -13.70 -14.00 -7.44
CA ALA A 161 -13.30 -12.72 -7.98
C ALA A 161 -14.50 -12.06 -8.69
N LEU A 162 -14.79 -10.82 -8.33
CA LEU A 162 -15.98 -10.10 -8.82
C LEU A 162 -15.66 -9.30 -10.09
N TYR A 163 -14.65 -8.47 -10.03
CA TYR A 163 -14.16 -7.69 -11.16
C TYR A 163 -12.75 -7.17 -10.88
N VAL A 164 -12.08 -6.70 -11.93
CA VAL A 164 -10.79 -6.02 -11.86
C VAL A 164 -10.93 -4.58 -12.37
N ALA A 165 -10.31 -3.65 -11.69
CA ALA A 165 -10.19 -2.26 -12.10
C ALA A 165 -8.77 -1.96 -12.55
N ASN A 166 -8.63 -1.11 -13.59
CA ASN A 166 -7.36 -0.53 -13.96
C ASN A 166 -6.94 0.46 -12.87
N TYR A 167 -5.82 0.21 -12.22
CA TYR A 167 -5.34 1.09 -11.15
C TYR A 167 -5.03 2.51 -11.67
N TRP A 168 -4.61 2.61 -12.92
CA TRP A 168 -4.31 3.86 -13.60
C TRP A 168 -5.42 4.27 -14.57
N ASP A 169 -6.70 4.12 -14.18
CA ASP A 169 -7.83 4.54 -15.01
C ASP A 169 -7.82 6.05 -15.23
N TRP A 170 -8.00 6.47 -16.50
CA TRP A 170 -7.96 7.87 -16.89
C TRP A 170 -8.98 8.73 -16.15
N ASN A 171 -10.22 8.28 -16.13
CA ASN A 171 -11.32 9.08 -15.54
C ASN A 171 -11.16 9.25 -14.02
N TYR A 172 -10.41 8.34 -13.39
CA TYR A 172 -10.20 8.37 -11.95
C TYR A 172 -8.92 9.12 -11.57
N CYS A 173 -7.83 8.93 -12.31
CA CYS A 173 -6.50 9.43 -11.93
C CYS A 173 -6.15 10.79 -12.52
N HIS A 174 -6.61 11.10 -13.76
CA HIS A 174 -6.13 12.25 -14.51
C HIS A 174 -6.28 13.59 -13.77
N ASP A 175 -7.43 13.85 -13.15
CA ASP A 175 -7.66 15.13 -12.48
C ASP A 175 -6.78 15.32 -11.24
N SER A 176 -6.54 14.25 -10.48
CA SER A 176 -5.67 14.32 -9.30
C SER A 176 -4.19 14.49 -9.68
N ILE A 177 -3.73 13.74 -10.67
CA ILE A 177 -2.35 13.81 -11.19
C ILE A 177 -2.11 15.17 -11.86
N SER A 178 -3.12 15.72 -12.54
CA SER A 178 -3.03 16.99 -13.25
C SER A 178 -2.84 18.22 -12.34
N ARG A 179 -2.93 18.06 -11.03
CA ARG A 179 -2.58 19.13 -10.07
C ARG A 179 -1.10 19.48 -10.11
N ASN A 180 -0.24 18.55 -10.54
CA ASN A 180 1.16 18.79 -10.84
C ASN A 180 1.38 18.73 -12.35
N ALA A 181 1.86 19.82 -12.96
CA ALA A 181 2.02 19.92 -14.41
C ALA A 181 3.05 18.91 -14.97
N THR A 182 4.10 18.60 -14.21
CA THR A 182 5.12 17.62 -14.63
C THR A 182 4.55 16.21 -14.58
N ASP A 183 3.88 15.84 -13.50
CA ASP A 183 3.26 14.51 -13.33
C ASP A 183 2.18 14.28 -14.38
N LYS A 184 1.40 15.33 -14.70
CA LYS A 184 0.42 15.29 -15.79
C LYS A 184 1.05 14.88 -17.11
N LEU A 185 2.11 15.57 -17.53
CA LEU A 185 2.80 15.30 -18.80
C LEU A 185 3.37 13.87 -18.85
N VAL A 186 3.90 13.39 -17.74
CA VAL A 186 4.43 12.04 -17.60
C VAL A 186 3.29 11.02 -17.75
N TYR A 187 2.20 11.19 -17.00
CA TYR A 187 1.06 10.27 -17.02
C TYR A 187 0.41 10.21 -18.41
N GLU A 188 0.15 11.37 -19.04
CA GLU A 188 -0.42 11.44 -20.38
C GLU A 188 0.45 10.71 -21.43
N LYS A 189 1.76 10.76 -21.28
CA LYS A 189 2.71 10.07 -22.17
C LYS A 189 2.63 8.56 -22.06
N VAL A 190 2.46 8.00 -20.86
CA VAL A 190 2.51 6.55 -20.64
C VAL A 190 1.13 5.88 -20.52
N TYR A 191 0.08 6.67 -20.38
CA TYR A 191 -1.27 6.14 -20.13
C TYR A 191 -1.72 5.08 -21.15
N ASN A 192 -1.50 5.33 -22.44
CA ASN A 192 -1.94 4.38 -23.50
C ASN A 192 -1.24 3.03 -23.38
N GLU A 193 0.02 3.01 -22.94
CA GLU A 193 0.77 1.78 -22.71
C GLU A 193 0.23 1.05 -21.48
N LEU A 194 0.06 1.73 -20.35
CA LEU A 194 -0.52 1.17 -19.13
C LEU A 194 -1.92 0.61 -19.39
N HIS A 195 -2.75 1.35 -20.14
CA HIS A 195 -4.09 0.91 -20.48
C HIS A 195 -4.10 -0.31 -21.43
N ALA A 196 -3.22 -0.36 -22.40
CA ALA A 196 -3.08 -1.51 -23.29
C ALA A 196 -2.66 -2.77 -22.51
N HIS A 197 -1.71 -2.66 -21.59
CA HIS A 197 -1.31 -3.75 -20.69
C HIS A 197 -2.47 -4.21 -19.81
N TYR A 198 -3.23 -3.28 -19.25
CA TYR A 198 -4.44 -3.62 -18.50
C TYR A 198 -5.42 -4.44 -19.36
N LEU A 199 -5.74 -3.97 -20.56
CA LEU A 199 -6.67 -4.68 -21.46
C LEU A 199 -6.17 -6.06 -21.85
N PHE A 200 -4.86 -6.24 -21.92
CA PHE A 200 -4.26 -7.53 -22.29
C PHE A 200 -4.26 -8.52 -21.12
N ASN A 201 -4.01 -8.06 -19.89
CA ASN A 201 -3.76 -8.93 -18.75
C ASN A 201 -4.90 -9.02 -17.71
N HIS A 202 -5.92 -8.16 -17.77
CA HIS A 202 -6.92 -8.07 -16.70
C HIS A 202 -7.66 -9.39 -16.41
N GLU A 203 -8.00 -10.16 -17.46
CA GLU A 203 -8.64 -11.48 -17.26
C GLU A 203 -7.70 -12.52 -16.66
N LYS A 204 -6.41 -12.46 -17.02
CA LYS A 204 -5.38 -13.34 -16.44
C LYS A 204 -5.20 -13.03 -14.96
N VAL A 205 -5.16 -11.74 -14.59
CA VAL A 205 -5.03 -11.30 -13.20
C VAL A 205 -6.27 -11.66 -12.39
N LEU A 206 -7.46 -11.50 -12.97
CA LEU A 206 -8.72 -11.91 -12.32
C LEU A 206 -8.70 -13.40 -11.95
N LYS A 207 -8.34 -14.25 -12.91
CA LYS A 207 -8.23 -15.71 -12.71
C LYS A 207 -7.14 -16.07 -11.69
N LEU A 208 -5.97 -15.42 -11.78
CA LEU A 208 -4.88 -15.63 -10.82
C LEU A 208 -5.36 -15.39 -9.38
N VAL A 209 -6.02 -14.27 -9.13
CA VAL A 209 -6.55 -13.96 -7.80
C VAL A 209 -7.65 -14.94 -7.40
N GLU A 210 -8.56 -15.30 -8.31
CA GLU A 210 -9.61 -16.25 -8.04
C GLU A 210 -9.06 -17.64 -7.64
N GLU A 211 -8.04 -18.13 -8.34
CA GLU A 211 -7.41 -19.42 -8.05
C GLU A 211 -6.67 -19.43 -6.71
N HIS A 212 -5.93 -18.37 -6.42
CA HIS A 212 -5.03 -18.34 -5.27
C HIS A 212 -5.67 -17.84 -3.96
N MET A 213 -6.84 -17.21 -4.00
CA MET A 213 -7.53 -16.71 -2.81
C MET A 213 -8.57 -17.72 -2.24
N GLN A 214 -8.76 -18.88 -2.87
CA GLN A 214 -9.79 -19.86 -2.49
C GLN A 214 -9.69 -20.33 -1.03
N ASP A 215 -8.47 -20.54 -0.53
CA ASP A 215 -8.23 -21.10 0.80
C ASP A 215 -7.83 -20.03 1.84
N VAL A 216 -7.85 -18.77 1.46
CA VAL A 216 -7.49 -17.67 2.36
C VAL A 216 -8.61 -17.43 3.39
N ASP A 217 -8.27 -17.44 4.66
CA ASP A 217 -9.19 -17.26 5.79
C ASP A 217 -9.48 -15.77 6.06
N LEU A 218 -10.23 -15.16 5.15
CA LEU A 218 -10.82 -13.83 5.29
C LEU A 218 -12.31 -13.90 5.03
N SER A 219 -13.06 -12.87 5.40
CA SER A 219 -14.49 -12.72 5.16
C SER A 219 -14.82 -11.37 4.54
N GLY A 220 -15.98 -11.29 3.86
CA GLY A 220 -16.44 -10.10 3.17
C GLY A 220 -15.72 -9.83 1.85
N ILE A 221 -15.96 -8.66 1.29
CA ILE A 221 -15.38 -8.26 0.01
C ILE A 221 -14.16 -7.38 0.24
N TRP A 222 -13.05 -7.75 -0.38
CA TRP A 222 -11.77 -7.02 -0.30
C TRP A 222 -11.29 -6.58 -1.67
N SER A 223 -10.53 -5.50 -1.73
CA SER A 223 -9.65 -5.20 -2.85
C SER A 223 -8.31 -5.90 -2.64
N VAL A 224 -7.81 -6.49 -3.70
CA VAL A 224 -6.51 -7.17 -3.80
C VAL A 224 -5.71 -6.45 -4.87
N ASP A 225 -4.65 -5.76 -4.48
CA ASP A 225 -3.80 -4.99 -5.40
C ASP A 225 -2.68 -5.86 -5.92
N ILE A 226 -2.64 -6.02 -7.23
CA ILE A 226 -1.65 -6.82 -7.96
C ILE A 226 -0.77 -5.89 -8.79
N LEU A 227 0.54 -6.01 -8.62
CA LEU A 227 1.55 -5.33 -9.43
C LEU A 227 2.18 -6.35 -10.38
N GLU A 228 2.34 -5.96 -11.65
CA GLU A 228 3.11 -6.71 -12.64
C GLU A 228 4.54 -6.16 -12.68
N ASP A 229 5.55 -7.04 -12.52
CA ASP A 229 6.94 -6.64 -12.65
C ASP A 229 7.45 -6.76 -14.10
N GLU A 230 8.70 -6.40 -14.33
CA GLU A 230 9.31 -6.41 -15.67
C GLU A 230 9.56 -7.81 -16.24
N GLN A 231 9.47 -8.82 -15.40
CA GLN A 231 9.53 -10.24 -15.80
C GLN A 231 8.15 -10.81 -16.11
N ASN A 232 7.10 -9.99 -16.03
CA ASN A 232 5.66 -10.35 -16.10
C ASN A 232 5.22 -11.28 -14.97
N ASP A 233 5.89 -11.21 -13.83
CA ASP A 233 5.45 -11.85 -12.60
C ASP A 233 4.48 -10.93 -11.86
N PHE A 234 3.47 -11.53 -11.22
CA PHE A 234 2.45 -10.81 -10.47
C PHE A 234 2.73 -10.88 -8.97
N TRP A 235 2.64 -9.71 -8.32
CA TRP A 235 2.90 -9.51 -6.90
C TRP A 235 1.65 -8.97 -6.22
N LEU A 236 1.19 -9.63 -5.17
CA LEU A 236 0.20 -9.07 -4.27
C LEU A 236 0.87 -8.02 -3.38
N ILE A 237 0.49 -6.75 -3.58
CA ILE A 237 1.17 -5.64 -2.91
C ILE A 237 0.35 -4.98 -1.79
N ASP A 238 -0.97 -5.02 -1.86
CA ASP A 238 -1.81 -4.46 -0.81
C ASP A 238 -3.21 -5.08 -0.82
N MET A 239 -3.92 -4.94 0.32
CA MET A 239 -5.32 -5.34 0.47
C MET A 239 -6.06 -4.35 1.38
N ALA A 240 -7.35 -4.15 1.10
CA ALA A 240 -8.24 -3.38 1.96
C ALA A 240 -9.69 -3.85 1.79
N LEU A 241 -10.58 -3.50 2.72
CA LEU A 241 -12.01 -3.76 2.55
C LEU A 241 -12.54 -3.09 1.28
N GLY A 242 -13.32 -3.81 0.50
CA GLY A 242 -13.78 -3.39 -0.82
C GLY A 242 -14.47 -2.02 -0.78
N HIS A 243 -15.41 -1.83 0.15
CA HIS A 243 -16.18 -0.58 0.26
C HIS A 243 -15.36 0.66 0.70
N ARG A 244 -14.13 0.48 1.19
CA ARG A 244 -13.18 1.55 1.52
C ARG A 244 -12.13 1.77 0.45
N SER A 245 -12.14 0.96 -0.60
CA SER A 245 -11.15 1.01 -1.66
C SER A 245 -11.60 1.90 -2.81
N ALA A 246 -10.65 2.59 -3.43
CA ALA A 246 -10.88 3.26 -4.70
C ALA A 246 -11.41 2.25 -5.74
N TYR A 247 -12.21 2.72 -6.70
CA TYR A 247 -12.87 1.90 -7.74
C TYR A 247 -13.94 0.93 -7.22
N TRP A 248 -14.32 1.00 -5.94
CA TRP A 248 -15.44 0.22 -5.46
C TRP A 248 -16.73 0.54 -6.21
N ASN A 249 -17.38 -0.50 -6.71
CA ASN A 249 -18.65 -0.38 -7.41
C ASN A 249 -19.60 -1.49 -6.91
N PRO A 250 -20.60 -1.17 -6.08
CA PRO A 250 -21.52 -2.17 -5.53
C PRO A 250 -22.35 -2.88 -6.60
N GLU A 251 -22.70 -2.21 -7.71
CA GLU A 251 -23.45 -2.83 -8.81
C GLU A 251 -22.60 -3.93 -9.50
N LYS A 252 -21.32 -3.66 -9.78
CA LYS A 252 -20.39 -4.66 -10.33
C LYS A 252 -20.14 -5.79 -9.35
N ALA A 253 -20.18 -5.51 -8.07
CA ALA A 253 -20.04 -6.51 -7.01
C ALA A 253 -21.32 -7.33 -6.77
N GLY A 254 -22.43 -6.98 -7.40
CA GLY A 254 -23.71 -7.65 -7.17
C GLY A 254 -24.32 -7.36 -5.79
N VAL A 255 -23.85 -6.31 -5.11
CA VAL A 255 -24.37 -5.89 -3.80
C VAL A 255 -25.57 -4.98 -4.03
N GLN A 256 -26.75 -5.42 -3.58
CA GLN A 256 -27.94 -4.57 -3.61
C GLN A 256 -27.79 -3.48 -2.56
N ASN A 257 -27.96 -2.24 -2.98
CA ASN A 257 -28.11 -1.12 -2.05
C ASN A 257 -29.38 -1.35 -1.23
N GLY A 258 -29.19 -1.70 0.05
CA GLY A 258 -30.29 -1.81 1.01
C GLY A 258 -30.81 -0.44 1.46
#